data_7029a182522b1a25ad4a65f75214ba6d
#
_entry.id   7029a182522b1a25ad4a65f75214ba6d
#
_cell.length_a   1.000
_cell.length_b   1.000
_cell.length_c   1.000
_cell.angle_alpha   90.00
_cell.angle_beta   90.00
_cell.angle_gamma   90.00
#
_symmetry.space_group_name_H-M   'P 1'
#
loop_
_entity.id
_entity.type
_entity.pdbx_description
1 polymer ?
#
loop_
_entity_poly.entity_id
_entity_poly.type
_entity_poly.pdbx_seq_one_letter_code
_entity_poly.pdbx_strand_id
1 'polypeptide(L)'
;MFTNIFNKAIIKTIFFLIITYIALLSKIDKVFSQVIDSKYYDWTVYEFQESEFDYKKCYIVSHPQKIDSDDNSRKKPYLMITRYQKNRSEEVSVFGGYEFKTSGEIFLVIDAFQFHLKAKGDMAWAQSRYDDISLIETLLNSAVVRIRSDSAHGKYAIDEYSLKGITLAYLRMKEICR
;
A
#
# COMPACT_ATOMS: atom_id res chain seq x y z
N MET A 1 -56.01 24.87 30.90
CA MET A 1 -55.91 23.52 30.28
C MET A 1 -55.11 23.55 28.97
N PHE A 2 -55.03 24.65 28.24
CA PHE A 2 -54.31 24.78 26.94
C PHE A 2 -52.78 24.91 27.05
N THR A 3 -52.25 25.47 28.11
CA THR A 3 -50.80 25.67 28.33
C THR A 3 -50.00 24.38 28.47
N ASN A 4 -50.59 23.31 29.00
CA ASN A 4 -49.92 22.03 29.25
C ASN A 4 -49.75 21.18 27.96
N ILE A 5 -50.61 21.37 26.97
CA ILE A 5 -50.57 20.64 25.69
C ILE A 5 -49.50 21.24 24.78
N PHE A 6 -49.40 22.56 24.78
CA PHE A 6 -48.41 23.30 24.00
C PHE A 6 -46.95 22.99 24.46
N ASN A 7 -46.75 22.92 25.78
CA ASN A 7 -45.44 22.56 26.36
C ASN A 7 -45.03 21.11 26.03
N LYS A 8 -45.98 20.17 26.02
CA LYS A 8 -45.66 18.77 25.64
C LYS A 8 -45.30 18.60 24.17
N ALA A 9 -45.92 19.37 23.28
CA ALA A 9 -45.61 19.35 21.86
C ALA A 9 -44.20 19.90 21.59
N ILE A 10 -43.86 21.04 22.21
CA ILE A 10 -42.52 21.68 22.08
C ILE A 10 -41.42 20.74 22.59
N ILE A 11 -41.63 20.09 23.76
CA ILE A 11 -40.66 19.16 24.34
C ILE A 11 -40.44 17.95 23.41
N LYS A 12 -41.47 17.41 22.80
CA LYS A 12 -41.32 16.32 21.82
C LYS A 12 -40.55 16.73 20.58
N THR A 13 -40.78 17.95 20.06
CA THR A 13 -40.08 18.46 18.89
C THR A 13 -38.59 18.67 19.19
N ILE A 14 -38.27 19.27 20.34
CA ILE A 14 -36.89 19.45 20.79
C ILE A 14 -36.20 18.09 20.96
N PHE A 15 -36.84 17.12 21.58
CA PHE A 15 -36.32 15.78 21.78
C PHE A 15 -36.03 15.07 20.42
N PHE A 16 -36.92 15.22 19.45
CA PHE A 16 -36.75 14.67 18.11
C PHE A 16 -35.59 15.33 17.37
N LEU A 17 -35.45 16.65 17.50
CA LEU A 17 -34.30 17.41 16.92
C LEU A 17 -32.96 17.01 17.54
N ILE A 18 -32.91 16.76 18.84
CA ILE A 18 -31.71 16.27 19.53
C ILE A 18 -31.34 14.88 19.06
N ILE A 19 -32.31 13.97 18.90
CA ILE A 19 -32.05 12.60 18.41
C ILE A 19 -31.54 12.64 16.98
N THR A 20 -32.12 13.45 16.10
CA THR A 20 -31.66 13.58 14.71
C THR A 20 -30.27 14.23 14.65
N TYR A 21 -29.96 15.18 15.51
CA TYR A 21 -28.64 15.80 15.61
C TYR A 21 -27.59 14.78 16.09
N ILE A 22 -27.90 13.98 17.11
CA ILE A 22 -27.03 12.91 17.61
C ILE A 22 -26.81 11.83 16.53
N ALA A 23 -27.85 11.46 15.77
CA ALA A 23 -27.73 10.52 14.66
C ALA A 23 -26.90 11.05 13.48
N LEU A 24 -26.87 12.36 13.27
CA LEU A 24 -25.99 13.01 12.27
C LEU A 24 -24.53 13.06 12.73
N LEU A 25 -24.26 13.19 14.04
CA LEU A 25 -22.90 13.18 14.61
C LEU A 25 -22.30 11.77 14.69
N SER A 26 -23.11 10.72 14.59
CA SER A 26 -22.64 9.32 14.68
C SER A 26 -22.09 8.74 13.38
N LYS A 27 -21.98 9.52 12.32
CA LYS A 27 -21.16 9.15 11.15
C LYS A 27 -19.68 9.33 11.51
N ILE A 28 -19.18 8.39 12.30
CA ILE A 28 -17.74 8.24 12.50
C ILE A 28 -17.21 7.71 11.18
N ASP A 29 -16.58 8.58 10.39
CA ASP A 29 -15.84 8.15 9.23
C ASP A 29 -14.78 7.15 9.68
N LYS A 30 -14.72 6.00 9.00
CA LYS A 30 -13.73 4.95 9.28
C LYS A 30 -12.34 5.57 9.11
N VAL A 31 -11.64 5.78 10.20
CA VAL A 31 -10.27 6.29 10.16
C VAL A 31 -9.35 5.14 9.75
N PHE A 32 -8.87 5.18 8.53
CA PHE A 32 -7.75 4.34 8.09
C PHE A 32 -6.48 4.91 8.71
N SER A 33 -5.84 4.14 9.58
CA SER A 33 -4.57 4.56 10.19
C SER A 33 -3.41 3.83 9.55
N GLN A 34 -2.64 4.57 8.75
CA GLN A 34 -1.33 4.15 8.29
C GLN A 34 -0.28 4.80 9.18
N VAL A 35 0.55 3.99 9.82
CA VAL A 35 1.60 4.46 10.72
C VAL A 35 2.96 4.01 10.21
N ILE A 36 3.93 4.94 10.21
CA ILE A 36 5.33 4.59 10.01
C ILE A 36 5.83 3.97 11.32
N ASP A 37 6.26 2.69 11.28
CA ASP A 37 6.86 2.03 12.44
C ASP A 37 8.34 2.40 12.56
N SER A 38 9.10 2.21 11.49
CA SER A 38 10.55 2.38 11.52
C SER A 38 11.13 2.60 10.12
N LYS A 39 12.39 3.04 10.07
CA LYS A 39 13.15 3.19 8.83
C LYS A 39 14.53 2.55 8.96
N TYR A 40 14.91 1.75 7.96
CA TYR A 40 16.19 1.07 7.84
C TYR A 40 16.86 1.45 6.51
N TYR A 41 17.75 2.45 6.53
CA TYR A 41 18.41 2.98 5.34
C TYR A 41 17.40 3.42 4.26
N ASP A 42 17.30 2.67 3.16
CA ASP A 42 16.47 3.01 2.00
C ASP A 42 15.05 2.41 2.08
N TRP A 43 14.74 1.67 3.18
CA TRP A 43 13.47 1.00 3.40
C TRP A 43 12.73 1.55 4.61
N THR A 44 11.43 1.80 4.44
CA THR A 44 10.52 2.26 5.51
C THR A 44 9.49 1.17 5.80
N VAL A 45 9.28 0.89 7.08
CA VAL A 45 8.29 -0.08 7.57
C VAL A 45 7.01 0.65 7.96
N TYR A 46 5.89 0.12 7.51
CA TYR A 46 4.56 0.65 7.79
C TYR A 46 3.67 -0.41 8.42
N GLU A 47 2.80 0.05 9.31
CA GLU A 47 1.67 -0.71 9.82
C GLU A 47 0.38 -0.06 9.32
N PHE A 48 -0.54 -0.87 8.84
CA PHE A 48 -1.85 -0.43 8.38
C PHE A 48 -2.93 -1.28 9.04
N GLN A 49 -3.79 -0.61 9.84
CA GLN A 49 -4.95 -1.20 10.48
C GLN A 49 -6.20 -0.76 9.73
N GLU A 50 -6.92 -1.70 9.15
CA GLU A 50 -8.23 -1.46 8.57
C GLU A 50 -9.30 -1.69 9.64
N SER A 51 -10.07 -0.66 9.99
CA SER A 51 -11.04 -0.70 11.10
C SER A 51 -12.18 -1.71 10.89
N GLU A 52 -12.36 -2.23 9.68
CA GLU A 52 -13.39 -3.21 9.32
C GLU A 52 -12.92 -4.66 9.51
N PHE A 53 -11.61 -4.88 9.55
CA PHE A 53 -11.02 -6.20 9.68
C PHE A 53 -10.19 -6.28 10.96
N ASP A 54 -10.35 -7.37 11.69
CA ASP A 54 -9.63 -7.65 12.94
C ASP A 54 -8.16 -8.10 12.68
N TYR A 55 -7.62 -7.77 11.51
CA TYR A 55 -6.23 -8.08 11.14
C TYR A 55 -5.57 -6.89 10.45
N LYS A 56 -4.28 -6.78 10.66
CA LYS A 56 -3.46 -5.73 10.06
C LYS A 56 -2.69 -6.21 8.84
N LYS A 57 -2.27 -5.23 8.04
CA LYS A 57 -1.29 -5.39 6.98
C LYS A 57 -0.03 -4.62 7.40
N CYS A 58 1.11 -5.22 7.22
CA CYS A 58 2.38 -4.53 7.41
C CYS A 58 3.14 -4.58 6.10
N TYR A 59 3.86 -3.53 5.77
CA TYR A 59 4.60 -3.50 4.54
C TYR A 59 5.87 -2.67 4.64
N ILE A 60 6.82 -3.00 3.79
CA ILE A 60 8.06 -2.25 3.63
C ILE A 60 8.09 -1.63 2.24
N VAL A 61 8.56 -0.40 2.16
CA VAL A 61 8.60 0.39 0.91
C VAL A 61 9.98 0.98 0.71
N SER A 62 10.45 0.92 -0.53
CA SER A 62 11.59 1.69 -1.00
C SER A 62 11.23 2.48 -2.26
N HIS A 63 11.93 3.60 -2.45
CA HIS A 63 11.88 4.40 -3.67
C HIS A 63 13.17 4.24 -4.45
N PRO A 64 13.14 4.38 -5.79
CA PRO A 64 14.35 4.24 -6.58
C PRO A 64 15.37 5.32 -6.26
N GLN A 65 16.64 4.94 -6.30
CA GLN A 65 17.79 5.84 -6.17
C GLN A 65 18.15 6.48 -7.52
N LYS A 66 17.85 5.77 -8.62
CA LYS A 66 18.00 6.27 -9.98
C LYS A 66 16.75 5.96 -10.78
N ILE A 67 16.35 6.94 -11.59
CA ILE A 67 15.21 6.84 -12.52
C ILE A 67 15.75 7.23 -13.89
N ASP A 68 15.68 6.29 -14.84
CA ASP A 68 15.86 6.55 -16.25
C ASP A 68 14.49 6.41 -16.92
N SER A 69 13.87 7.53 -17.28
CA SER A 69 12.53 7.57 -17.86
C SER A 69 12.38 8.80 -18.75
N ASP A 70 11.64 8.63 -19.83
CA ASP A 70 11.23 9.72 -20.73
C ASP A 70 9.88 10.37 -20.36
N ASP A 71 9.30 9.98 -19.22
CA ASP A 71 8.04 10.54 -18.69
C ASP A 71 8.27 11.49 -17.51
N ASN A 72 8.26 12.80 -17.78
CA ASN A 72 8.42 13.84 -16.77
C ASN A 72 7.17 14.07 -15.90
N SER A 73 6.02 13.50 -16.29
CA SER A 73 4.76 13.61 -15.53
C SER A 73 4.53 12.46 -14.55
N ARG A 74 5.45 11.50 -14.52
CA ARG A 74 5.39 10.29 -13.72
C ARG A 74 5.36 10.59 -12.22
N LYS A 75 4.43 9.99 -11.49
CA LYS A 75 4.43 10.02 -10.02
C LYS A 75 5.63 9.24 -9.49
N LYS A 76 6.02 9.51 -8.25
CA LYS A 76 7.16 8.84 -7.59
C LYS A 76 6.90 7.34 -7.44
N PRO A 77 7.64 6.47 -8.14
CA PRO A 77 7.43 5.01 -8.07
C PRO A 77 7.96 4.42 -6.76
N TYR A 78 7.50 3.20 -6.44
CA TYR A 78 8.00 2.45 -5.30
C TYR A 78 7.93 0.93 -5.51
N LEU A 79 8.83 0.23 -4.82
CA LEU A 79 8.82 -1.22 -4.62
C LEU A 79 8.33 -1.51 -3.20
N MET A 80 7.41 -2.46 -3.05
CA MET A 80 6.77 -2.79 -1.78
C MET A 80 6.72 -4.30 -1.56
N ILE A 81 6.97 -4.73 -0.32
CA ILE A 81 6.67 -6.08 0.15
C ILE A 81 5.61 -5.95 1.24
N THR A 82 4.48 -6.59 1.06
CA THR A 82 3.33 -6.59 1.99
C THR A 82 3.22 -7.94 2.69
N ARG A 83 2.99 -7.93 3.99
CA ARG A 83 2.63 -9.10 4.79
C ARG A 83 1.22 -8.93 5.35
N TYR A 84 0.38 -9.93 5.14
CA TYR A 84 -0.97 -10.02 5.67
C TYR A 84 -0.99 -10.82 6.97
N GLN A 85 -1.35 -10.21 8.09
CA GLN A 85 -1.37 -10.87 9.40
C GLN A 85 -2.25 -12.12 9.42
N LYS A 86 -3.42 -12.05 8.79
CA LYS A 86 -4.45 -13.10 8.78
C LYS A 86 -3.94 -14.48 8.37
N ASN A 87 -3.19 -14.54 7.29
CA ASN A 87 -2.72 -15.80 6.68
C ASN A 87 -1.20 -15.87 6.56
N ARG A 88 -0.50 -14.82 7.04
CA ARG A 88 0.96 -14.67 6.95
C ARG A 88 1.51 -14.77 5.53
N SER A 89 0.67 -14.54 4.51
CA SER A 89 1.15 -14.44 3.14
C SER A 89 1.91 -13.15 2.93
N GLU A 90 2.82 -13.19 1.98
CA GLU A 90 3.63 -12.05 1.57
C GLU A 90 3.48 -11.85 0.07
N GLU A 91 3.54 -10.61 -0.38
CA GLU A 91 3.29 -10.19 -1.74
C GLU A 91 4.28 -9.10 -2.13
N VAL A 92 4.90 -9.23 -3.29
CA VAL A 92 5.75 -8.20 -3.89
C VAL A 92 4.93 -7.41 -4.89
N SER A 93 4.95 -6.10 -4.77
CA SER A 93 4.27 -5.19 -5.69
C SER A 93 5.11 -3.97 -6.05
N VAL A 94 4.84 -3.43 -7.22
CA VAL A 94 5.49 -2.25 -7.77
C VAL A 94 4.44 -1.25 -8.17
N PHE A 95 4.56 -0.02 -7.69
CA PHE A 95 3.84 1.12 -8.22
C PHE A 95 4.68 1.78 -9.30
N GLY A 96 4.14 1.84 -10.52
CA GLY A 96 4.88 2.40 -11.66
C GLY A 96 4.95 3.91 -11.68
N GLY A 97 4.06 4.61 -10.98
CA GLY A 97 3.90 6.05 -11.07
C GLY A 97 3.14 6.51 -12.32
N TYR A 98 2.79 5.59 -13.19
CA TYR A 98 1.96 5.73 -14.38
C TYR A 98 1.18 4.43 -14.61
N GLU A 99 0.16 4.47 -15.45
CA GLU A 99 -0.54 3.27 -15.89
C GLU A 99 0.37 2.44 -16.79
N PHE A 100 0.57 1.17 -16.41
CA PHE A 100 1.38 0.23 -17.20
C PHE A 100 0.69 -0.17 -18.50
N LYS A 101 1.49 -0.43 -19.52
CA LYS A 101 0.99 -0.97 -20.79
C LYS A 101 0.40 -2.38 -20.55
N THR A 102 -0.87 -2.60 -20.90
CA THR A 102 -1.62 -3.83 -20.63
C THR A 102 -0.95 -5.09 -21.21
N SER A 103 -0.31 -4.96 -22.38
CA SER A 103 0.47 -6.01 -23.04
C SER A 103 1.98 -5.86 -22.82
N GLY A 104 2.39 -4.93 -21.95
CA GLY A 104 3.80 -4.67 -21.65
C GLY A 104 4.37 -5.69 -20.67
N GLU A 105 5.64 -5.96 -20.84
CA GLU A 105 6.39 -6.80 -19.93
C GLU A 105 7.03 -5.91 -18.85
N ILE A 106 6.84 -6.29 -17.59
CA ILE A 106 7.49 -5.65 -16.45
C ILE A 106 8.48 -6.65 -15.88
N PHE A 107 9.74 -6.24 -15.86
CA PHE A 107 10.83 -7.07 -15.40
C PHE A 107 11.47 -6.51 -14.15
N LEU A 108 11.64 -7.37 -13.14
CA LEU A 108 12.61 -7.13 -12.08
C LEU A 108 13.88 -7.91 -12.41
N VAL A 109 14.99 -7.20 -12.51
CA VAL A 109 16.30 -7.78 -12.75
C VAL A 109 17.13 -7.61 -11.48
N ILE A 110 17.55 -8.75 -10.92
CA ILE A 110 18.33 -8.83 -9.68
C ILE A 110 19.53 -9.73 -9.97
N ASP A 111 20.72 -9.17 -10.03
CA ASP A 111 21.94 -9.88 -10.44
C ASP A 111 21.75 -10.63 -11.78
N ALA A 112 21.77 -11.96 -11.79
CA ALA A 112 21.55 -12.80 -12.96
C ALA A 112 20.08 -13.28 -13.10
N PHE A 113 19.20 -12.92 -12.16
CA PHE A 113 17.80 -13.36 -12.14
C PHE A 113 16.87 -12.33 -12.75
N GLN A 114 15.87 -12.80 -13.48
CA GLN A 114 14.81 -11.96 -14.05
C GLN A 114 13.44 -12.52 -13.64
N PHE A 115 12.63 -11.65 -13.05
CA PHE A 115 11.26 -11.97 -12.67
C PHE A 115 10.29 -11.15 -13.51
N HIS A 116 9.18 -11.77 -13.91
CA HIS A 116 8.11 -11.12 -14.65
C HIS A 116 6.98 -10.74 -13.71
N LEU A 117 6.51 -9.50 -13.78
CA LEU A 117 5.35 -9.05 -13.05
C LEU A 117 4.13 -8.90 -13.95
N LYS A 118 2.95 -9.08 -13.38
CA LYS A 118 1.66 -8.85 -14.02
C LYS A 118 1.10 -7.50 -13.58
N ALA A 119 0.84 -6.63 -14.56
CA ALA A 119 0.26 -5.31 -14.32
C ALA A 119 -1.27 -5.31 -14.27
N LYS A 120 -1.81 -4.38 -13.45
CA LYS A 120 -3.20 -3.95 -13.48
C LYS A 120 -3.24 -2.47 -13.09
N GLY A 121 -3.57 -1.60 -14.05
CA GLY A 121 -3.51 -0.15 -13.85
C GLY A 121 -2.07 0.32 -13.62
N ASP A 122 -1.82 1.04 -12.56
CA ASP A 122 -0.53 1.59 -12.16
C ASP A 122 0.28 0.72 -11.20
N MET A 123 -0.26 -0.47 -10.87
CA MET A 123 0.39 -1.45 -10.00
C MET A 123 0.74 -2.73 -10.76
N ALA A 124 1.80 -3.41 -10.32
CA ALA A 124 2.22 -4.71 -10.82
C ALA A 124 2.59 -5.65 -9.66
N TRP A 125 2.36 -6.95 -9.83
CA TRP A 125 2.57 -7.99 -8.83
C TRP A 125 3.30 -9.19 -9.40
N ALA A 126 3.97 -9.97 -8.54
CA ALA A 126 4.41 -11.30 -8.88
C ALA A 126 3.22 -12.16 -9.37
N GLN A 127 3.48 -13.12 -10.26
CA GLN A 127 2.41 -13.86 -10.93
C GLN A 127 1.78 -14.95 -10.06
N SER A 128 2.52 -15.40 -9.04
CA SER A 128 2.08 -16.43 -8.12
C SER A 128 2.75 -16.27 -6.74
N ARG A 129 2.17 -16.94 -5.74
CA ARG A 129 2.78 -17.02 -4.41
C ARG A 129 4.18 -17.63 -4.43
N TYR A 130 4.45 -18.54 -5.34
CA TYR A 130 5.78 -19.12 -5.50
C TYR A 130 6.78 -18.09 -6.01
N ASP A 131 6.36 -17.27 -6.97
CA ASP A 131 7.19 -16.17 -7.50
C ASP A 131 7.43 -15.11 -6.40
N ASP A 132 6.44 -14.79 -5.56
CA ASP A 132 6.62 -13.91 -4.41
C ASP A 132 7.72 -14.41 -3.47
N ILE A 133 7.68 -15.69 -3.09
CA ILE A 133 8.68 -16.30 -2.21
C ILE A 133 10.08 -16.22 -2.83
N SER A 134 10.23 -16.65 -4.07
CA SER A 134 11.51 -16.66 -4.78
C SER A 134 12.07 -15.25 -4.98
N LEU A 135 11.18 -14.29 -5.31
CA LEU A 135 11.55 -12.89 -5.48
C LEU A 135 11.99 -12.26 -4.15
N ILE A 136 11.27 -12.50 -3.05
CA ILE A 136 11.65 -12.00 -1.72
C ILE A 136 13.02 -12.57 -1.30
N GLU A 137 13.22 -13.88 -1.46
CA GLU A 137 14.51 -14.50 -1.13
C GLU A 137 15.67 -13.89 -1.93
N THR A 138 15.46 -13.64 -3.23
CA THR A 138 16.47 -13.03 -4.08
C THR A 138 16.73 -11.58 -3.68
N LEU A 139 15.70 -10.77 -3.39
CA LEU A 139 15.83 -9.40 -2.91
C LEU A 139 16.62 -9.31 -1.60
N LEU A 140 16.38 -10.22 -0.65
CA LEU A 140 17.04 -10.23 0.66
C LEU A 140 18.55 -10.55 0.58
N ASN A 141 19.00 -11.19 -0.50
CA ASN A 141 20.38 -11.63 -0.69
C ASN A 141 21.17 -10.79 -1.71
N SER A 142 20.59 -9.71 -2.25
CA SER A 142 21.20 -8.89 -3.28
C SER A 142 21.39 -7.44 -2.82
N ALA A 143 22.08 -6.62 -3.60
CA ALA A 143 22.38 -5.23 -3.27
C ALA A 143 21.51 -4.23 -4.02
N VAL A 144 21.08 -4.57 -5.23
CA VAL A 144 20.37 -3.68 -6.15
C VAL A 144 19.35 -4.47 -6.95
N VAL A 145 18.19 -3.87 -7.20
CA VAL A 145 17.21 -4.37 -8.16
C VAL A 145 16.88 -3.28 -9.17
N ARG A 146 16.76 -3.66 -10.45
CA ARG A 146 16.29 -2.81 -11.52
C ARG A 146 14.93 -3.25 -12.00
N ILE A 147 14.00 -2.31 -12.13
CA ILE A 147 12.67 -2.54 -12.65
C ILE A 147 12.53 -1.83 -13.97
N ARG A 148 12.34 -2.61 -15.04
CA ARG A 148 12.05 -2.12 -16.38
C ARG A 148 10.54 -2.25 -16.65
N SER A 149 9.95 -1.19 -17.16
CA SER A 149 8.52 -1.17 -17.48
C SER A 149 8.20 -0.15 -18.56
N ASP A 150 7.08 -0.38 -19.27
CA ASP A 150 6.53 0.54 -20.25
C ASP A 150 5.16 1.07 -19.78
N SER A 151 4.92 2.37 -20.00
CA SER A 151 3.61 2.98 -19.72
C SER A 151 2.61 2.69 -20.84
N ALA A 152 1.31 2.86 -20.52
CA ALA A 152 0.22 2.77 -21.51
C ALA A 152 0.38 3.77 -22.68
N HIS A 153 1.14 4.85 -22.47
CA HIS A 153 1.42 5.89 -23.47
C HIS A 153 2.73 5.66 -24.23
N GLY A 154 3.34 4.47 -24.12
CA GLY A 154 4.55 4.10 -24.82
C GLY A 154 5.85 4.73 -24.30
N LYS A 155 5.80 5.28 -23.07
CA LYS A 155 6.98 5.75 -22.36
C LYS A 155 7.62 4.62 -21.59
N TYR A 156 8.96 4.56 -21.59
CA TYR A 156 9.69 3.56 -20.82
C TYR A 156 10.18 4.10 -19.49
N ALA A 157 10.53 3.22 -18.57
CA ALA A 157 11.29 3.51 -17.38
C ALA A 157 12.18 2.34 -16.97
N ILE A 158 13.35 2.70 -16.44
CA ILE A 158 14.24 1.79 -15.70
C ILE A 158 14.51 2.43 -14.34
N ASP A 159 13.97 1.82 -13.29
CA ASP A 159 14.11 2.27 -11.92
C ASP A 159 15.12 1.40 -11.18
N GLU A 160 16.16 2.00 -10.60
CA GLU A 160 17.14 1.29 -9.79
C GLU A 160 16.90 1.54 -8.31
N TYR A 161 16.64 0.47 -7.54
CA TYR A 161 16.41 0.50 -6.11
C TYR A 161 17.59 -0.10 -5.36
N SER A 162 17.98 0.57 -4.28
CA SER A 162 18.94 0.02 -3.31
C SER A 162 18.22 -0.98 -2.40
N LEU A 163 18.86 -2.12 -2.16
CA LEU A 163 18.39 -3.13 -1.21
C LEU A 163 19.04 -2.98 0.17
N LYS A 164 19.79 -1.88 0.39
CA LYS A 164 20.40 -1.57 1.68
C LYS A 164 19.32 -1.36 2.76
N GLY A 165 19.33 -2.23 3.75
CA GLY A 165 18.37 -2.19 4.86
C GLY A 165 17.12 -3.06 4.69
N ILE A 166 16.93 -3.69 3.52
CA ILE A 166 15.76 -4.52 3.25
C ILE A 166 15.61 -5.65 4.27
N THR A 167 16.69 -6.36 4.62
CA THR A 167 16.66 -7.48 5.56
C THR A 167 16.18 -7.05 6.95
N LEU A 168 16.66 -5.90 7.46
CA LEU A 168 16.24 -5.37 8.75
C LEU A 168 14.78 -4.92 8.72
N ALA A 169 14.38 -4.22 7.65
CA ALA A 169 12.99 -3.80 7.46
C ALA A 169 12.04 -5.00 7.35
N TYR A 170 12.42 -6.03 6.61
CA TYR A 170 11.66 -7.27 6.44
C TYR A 170 11.47 -8.02 7.76
N LEU A 171 12.53 -8.18 8.55
CA LEU A 171 12.45 -8.81 9.88
C LEU A 171 11.52 -8.02 10.80
N ARG A 172 11.62 -6.69 10.80
CA ARG A 172 10.74 -5.82 11.58
C ARG A 172 9.29 -5.93 11.14
N MET A 173 9.02 -5.91 9.83
CA MET A 173 7.68 -6.14 9.28
C MET A 173 7.09 -7.48 9.76
N LYS A 174 7.87 -8.55 9.76
CA LYS A 174 7.43 -9.87 10.26
C LYS A 174 7.18 -9.88 11.76
N GLU A 175 7.91 -9.10 12.53
CA GLU A 175 7.74 -8.96 13.97
C GLU A 175 6.43 -8.28 14.32
N ILE A 176 6.14 -7.12 13.72
CA ILE A 176 4.93 -6.33 14.00
C ILE A 176 3.67 -6.94 13.40
N CYS A 177 3.80 -7.81 12.39
CA CYS A 177 2.69 -8.50 11.70
C CYS A 177 2.61 -10.00 12.03
N ARG A 178 2.82 -10.34 13.29
CA ARG A 178 2.68 -11.72 13.80
C ARG A 178 1.24 -12.19 13.86
#